data_31bcd8595d308d753516b7eacd8dfc32
#
_entry.id   31bcd8595d308d753516b7eacd8dfc32
#
_cell.length_a   1.000
_cell.length_b   1.000
_cell.length_c   1.000
_cell.angle_alpha   90.00
_cell.angle_beta   90.00
_cell.angle_gamma   90.00
#
_symmetry.space_group_name_H-M   'P 1'
#
loop_
_entity.id
_entity.type
_entity.pdbx_description
1 polymer ?
#
loop_
_entity_poly.entity_id
_entity_poly.type
_entity_poly.pdbx_seq_one_letter_code
_entity_poly.pdbx_strand_id
1 'polypeptide(L)'
;MGARGGSGERARGAPNTEAIEDYAKAIYALSRQHEGPVVNGELAQRLGVTPATATAMLKRLDEIGLVEHVPYKGVTLTEAGQKVALETLRHHRLIEAYLSEALGMPDDMVHAEAEVLEHHISEELEALMAAKLGEPSHDPHGTPIPGPDLSPPGEEGKRSTGR
;
A
#
# COMPACT_ATOMS: atom_id res chain seq x y z
N MET A 1 16.88 -35.54 -19.45
CA MET A 1 17.76 -34.95 -18.45
C MET A 1 16.95 -33.84 -17.77
N GLY A 2 16.51 -34.10 -16.56
CA GLY A 2 15.58 -33.26 -15.87
C GLY A 2 16.25 -32.11 -15.14
N ALA A 3 15.91 -30.88 -15.47
CA ALA A 3 16.07 -29.77 -14.56
C ALA A 3 14.86 -29.76 -13.62
N ARG A 4 15.06 -30.16 -12.38
CA ARG A 4 14.03 -30.04 -11.35
C ARG A 4 14.03 -28.60 -10.87
N GLY A 5 12.99 -27.87 -11.25
CA GLY A 5 12.68 -26.58 -10.67
C GLY A 5 12.46 -26.75 -9.16
N GLY A 6 13.28 -26.08 -8.38
CA GLY A 6 13.08 -25.98 -6.95
C GLY A 6 11.78 -25.26 -6.67
N SER A 7 10.78 -26.02 -6.23
CA SER A 7 9.58 -25.45 -5.61
C SER A 7 10.04 -24.77 -4.33
N GLY A 8 10.10 -23.44 -4.33
CA GLY A 8 10.35 -22.66 -3.13
C GLY A 8 9.28 -22.99 -2.11
N GLU A 9 9.65 -23.78 -1.13
CA GLU A 9 8.87 -24.12 0.04
C GLU A 9 8.63 -22.81 0.81
N ARG A 10 7.46 -22.20 0.60
CA ARG A 10 7.05 -21.05 1.42
C ARG A 10 6.95 -21.54 2.84
N ALA A 11 7.83 -21.03 3.69
CA ALA A 11 7.82 -21.34 5.12
C ALA A 11 6.42 -21.14 5.68
N ARG A 12 5.83 -22.21 6.22
CA ARG A 12 4.54 -22.14 6.90
C ARG A 12 4.69 -21.17 8.07
N GLY A 13 4.01 -20.04 8.03
CA GLY A 13 3.99 -19.03 9.07
C GLY A 13 4.55 -17.67 8.73
N ALA A 14 5.15 -17.47 7.54
CA ALA A 14 5.45 -16.12 7.07
C ALA A 14 4.15 -15.44 6.62
N PRO A 15 3.85 -14.18 7.05
CA PRO A 15 2.71 -13.46 6.54
C PRO A 15 2.88 -13.29 5.03
N ASN A 16 1.78 -13.46 4.29
CA ASN A 16 1.77 -13.19 2.86
C ASN A 16 2.12 -11.70 2.65
N THR A 17 3.02 -11.41 1.72
CA THR A 17 3.43 -10.05 1.38
C THR A 17 2.22 -9.18 0.99
N GLU A 18 1.26 -9.72 0.27
CA GLU A 18 0.01 -9.03 -0.07
C GLU A 18 -0.76 -8.60 1.17
N ALA A 19 -0.87 -9.47 2.18
CA ALA A 19 -1.54 -9.12 3.43
C ALA A 19 -0.80 -8.02 4.19
N ILE A 20 0.53 -8.05 4.23
CA ILE A 20 1.35 -6.99 4.83
C ILE A 20 1.07 -5.64 4.14
N GLU A 21 1.07 -5.62 2.82
CA GLU A 21 0.81 -4.43 2.02
C GLU A 21 -0.61 -3.90 2.23
N ASP A 22 -1.62 -4.78 2.23
CA ASP A 22 -3.01 -4.42 2.48
C ASP A 22 -3.22 -3.80 3.87
N TYR A 23 -2.61 -4.39 4.91
CA TYR A 23 -2.68 -3.84 6.27
C TYR A 23 -1.97 -2.50 6.38
N ALA A 24 -0.77 -2.37 5.82
CA ALA A 24 -0.03 -1.10 5.83
C ALA A 24 -0.83 0.01 5.13
N LYS A 25 -1.39 -0.27 3.97
CA LYS A 25 -2.24 0.64 3.21
C LYS A 25 -3.48 1.06 4.00
N ALA A 26 -4.15 0.11 4.65
CA ALA A 26 -5.34 0.37 5.46
C ALA A 26 -5.02 1.21 6.70
N ILE A 27 -3.95 0.91 7.41
CA ILE A 27 -3.50 1.70 8.57
C ILE A 27 -3.14 3.13 8.15
N TYR A 28 -2.44 3.29 7.03
CA TYR A 28 -2.12 4.61 6.48
C TYR A 28 -3.38 5.42 6.20
N ALA A 29 -4.35 4.85 5.51
CA ALA A 29 -5.60 5.53 5.17
C ALA A 29 -6.40 5.92 6.42
N LEU A 30 -6.56 5.03 7.39
CA LEU A 30 -7.29 5.29 8.64
C LEU A 30 -6.58 6.34 9.49
N SER A 31 -5.26 6.26 9.65
CA SER A 31 -4.50 7.23 10.44
C SER A 31 -4.61 8.65 9.90
N ARG A 32 -4.75 8.81 8.60
CA ARG A 32 -4.95 10.11 7.97
C ARG A 32 -6.37 10.63 8.07
N GLN A 33 -7.37 9.76 8.14
CA GLN A 33 -8.77 10.17 8.32
C GLN A 33 -9.02 10.84 9.65
N HIS A 34 -8.42 10.36 10.74
CA HIS A 34 -8.62 10.90 12.09
C HIS A 34 -7.35 11.35 12.81
N GLU A 35 -6.27 11.53 12.06
CA GLU A 35 -5.01 12.11 12.54
C GLU A 35 -4.47 11.45 13.80
N GLY A 36 -4.36 10.12 13.81
CA GLY A 36 -3.85 9.42 14.99
C GLY A 36 -3.76 7.91 14.85
N PRO A 37 -3.44 7.23 15.97
CA PRO A 37 -3.35 5.78 16.01
C PRO A 37 -4.64 5.10 15.58
N VAL A 38 -4.49 3.93 14.98
CA VAL A 38 -5.59 3.13 14.43
C VAL A 38 -5.95 2.02 15.41
N VAL A 39 -7.23 1.93 15.78
CA VAL A 39 -7.72 0.87 16.65
C VAL A 39 -8.01 -0.41 15.88
N ASN A 40 -7.81 -1.54 16.54
CA ASN A 40 -7.97 -2.86 15.92
C ASN A 40 -9.35 -3.10 15.29
N GLY A 41 -10.42 -2.66 15.97
CA GLY A 41 -11.79 -2.82 15.47
C GLY A 41 -12.06 -2.11 14.15
N GLU A 42 -11.56 -0.89 14.00
CA GLU A 42 -11.64 -0.10 12.77
C GLU A 42 -10.89 -0.78 11.61
N LEU A 43 -9.68 -1.25 11.89
CA LEU A 43 -8.86 -1.95 10.91
C LEU A 43 -9.52 -3.25 10.46
N ALA A 44 -10.02 -4.05 11.40
CA ALA A 44 -10.74 -5.28 11.12
C ALA A 44 -11.97 -5.04 10.22
N GLN A 45 -12.75 -4.03 10.55
CA GLN A 45 -13.92 -3.64 9.77
C GLN A 45 -13.54 -3.22 8.34
N ARG A 46 -12.53 -2.39 8.20
CA ARG A 46 -12.06 -1.91 6.89
C ARG A 46 -11.56 -3.05 6.00
N LEU A 47 -10.87 -4.02 6.57
CA LEU A 47 -10.29 -5.15 5.84
C LEU A 47 -11.26 -6.34 5.70
N GLY A 48 -12.42 -6.29 6.31
CA GLY A 48 -13.38 -7.40 6.27
C GLY A 48 -12.89 -8.66 6.97
N VAL A 49 -12.09 -8.52 8.02
CA VAL A 49 -11.55 -9.61 8.82
C VAL A 49 -12.09 -9.57 10.25
N THR A 50 -11.94 -10.66 11.00
CA THR A 50 -12.31 -10.66 12.43
C THR A 50 -11.32 -9.83 13.25
N PRO A 51 -11.73 -9.26 14.41
CA PRO A 51 -10.82 -8.58 15.32
C PRO A 51 -9.66 -9.46 15.78
N ALA A 52 -9.89 -10.77 15.97
CA ALA A 52 -8.83 -11.72 16.34
C ALA A 52 -7.80 -11.88 15.21
N THR A 53 -8.23 -11.94 13.97
CA THR A 53 -7.35 -11.99 12.79
C THR A 53 -6.52 -10.72 12.67
N ALA A 54 -7.15 -9.55 12.84
CA ALA A 54 -6.44 -8.28 12.83
C ALA A 54 -5.40 -8.18 13.96
N THR A 55 -5.75 -8.59 15.17
CA THR A 55 -4.82 -8.61 16.31
C THR A 55 -3.60 -9.49 16.03
N ALA A 56 -3.78 -10.68 15.49
CA ALA A 56 -2.70 -11.59 15.14
C ALA A 56 -1.77 -10.99 14.07
N MET A 57 -2.32 -10.34 13.06
CA MET A 57 -1.53 -9.68 12.02
C MET A 57 -0.80 -8.45 12.56
N LEU A 58 -1.44 -7.62 13.40
CA LEU A 58 -0.78 -6.46 14.01
C LEU A 58 0.40 -6.86 14.88
N LYS A 59 0.27 -7.95 15.64
CA LYS A 59 1.39 -8.51 16.39
C LYS A 59 2.55 -8.89 15.46
N ARG A 60 2.24 -9.50 14.33
CA ARG A 60 3.24 -9.88 13.34
C ARG A 60 3.91 -8.67 12.70
N LEU A 61 3.13 -7.64 12.36
CA LEU A 61 3.66 -6.39 11.80
C LEU A 61 4.56 -5.65 12.81
N ASP A 62 4.23 -5.71 14.09
CA ASP A 62 5.08 -5.18 15.17
C ASP A 62 6.41 -5.95 15.27
N GLU A 63 6.36 -7.27 15.26
CA GLU A 63 7.55 -8.12 15.28
C GLU A 63 8.53 -7.85 14.13
N ILE A 64 8.00 -7.52 12.93
CA ILE A 64 8.83 -7.21 11.76
C ILE A 64 9.12 -5.71 11.60
N GLY A 65 8.70 -4.87 12.55
CA GLY A 65 9.08 -3.46 12.62
C GLY A 65 8.28 -2.52 11.71
N LEU A 66 7.08 -2.90 11.28
CA LEU A 66 6.24 -2.06 10.41
C LEU A 66 5.19 -1.24 11.17
N VAL A 67 4.84 -1.64 12.36
CA VAL A 67 3.93 -0.90 13.25
C VAL A 67 4.50 -0.80 14.66
N GLU A 68 4.00 0.18 15.41
CA GLU A 68 4.25 0.35 16.85
C GLU A 68 2.93 0.47 17.59
N HIS A 69 2.84 -0.19 18.75
CA HIS A 69 1.70 -0.03 19.64
C HIS A 69 1.80 1.27 20.41
N VAL A 70 0.70 2.03 20.42
CA VAL A 70 0.52 3.20 21.29
C VAL A 70 -0.41 2.78 22.42
N PRO A 71 0.05 2.76 23.68
CA PRO A 71 -0.75 2.28 24.81
C PRO A 71 -2.14 2.91 24.84
N TYR A 72 -3.19 2.07 24.92
CA TYR A 72 -4.61 2.43 24.98
C TYR A 72 -5.18 3.13 23.73
N LYS A 73 -4.37 3.37 22.68
CA LYS A 73 -4.80 4.14 21.49
C LYS A 73 -4.83 3.35 20.20
N GLY A 74 -4.09 2.26 20.12
CA GLY A 74 -3.99 1.44 18.93
C GLY A 74 -2.57 1.34 18.38
N VAL A 75 -2.43 1.38 17.06
CA VAL A 75 -1.13 1.26 16.38
C VAL A 75 -0.87 2.43 15.45
N THR A 76 0.41 2.71 15.24
CA THR A 76 0.89 3.62 14.19
C THR A 76 1.88 2.88 13.29
N LEU A 77 2.00 3.33 12.04
CA LEU A 77 3.06 2.85 11.15
C LEU A 77 4.42 3.42 11.60
N THR A 78 5.43 2.55 11.55
CA THR A 78 6.83 3.01 11.60
C THR A 78 7.19 3.68 10.27
N GLU A 79 8.38 4.27 10.18
CA GLU A 79 8.90 4.78 8.90
C GLU A 79 8.93 3.68 7.83
N ALA A 80 9.37 2.46 8.19
CA ALA A 80 9.37 1.31 7.29
C ALA A 80 7.95 0.91 6.86
N GLY A 81 7.00 0.90 7.79
CA GLY A 81 5.59 0.62 7.50
C GLY A 81 4.95 1.67 6.60
N GLN A 82 5.28 2.94 6.80
CA GLN A 82 4.82 4.03 5.95
C GLN A 82 5.34 3.91 4.52
N LYS A 83 6.60 3.51 4.33
CA LYS A 83 7.16 3.25 3.00
C LYS A 83 6.41 2.12 2.28
N VAL A 84 6.13 1.02 2.96
CA VAL A 84 5.32 -0.09 2.40
C VAL A 84 3.95 0.41 1.96
N ALA A 85 3.27 1.18 2.81
CA ALA A 85 1.94 1.73 2.50
C ALA A 85 1.98 2.66 1.29
N LEU A 86 2.94 3.57 1.23
CA LEU A 86 3.06 4.55 0.14
C LEU A 86 3.45 3.91 -1.18
N GLU A 87 4.31 2.89 -1.17
CA GLU A 87 4.65 2.13 -2.36
C GLU A 87 3.42 1.40 -2.92
N THR A 88 2.67 0.72 -2.07
CA THR A 88 1.44 0.04 -2.46
C THR A 88 0.40 1.01 -3.01
N LEU A 89 0.24 2.17 -2.37
CA LEU A 89 -0.65 3.24 -2.85
C LEU A 89 -0.21 3.82 -4.19
N ARG A 90 1.08 4.02 -4.38
CA ARG A 90 1.62 4.47 -5.67
C ARG A 90 1.31 3.48 -6.77
N HIS A 91 1.59 2.19 -6.55
CA HIS A 91 1.25 1.12 -7.49
C HIS A 91 -0.25 1.12 -7.82
N HIS A 92 -1.10 1.14 -6.80
CA HIS A 92 -2.55 1.14 -6.97
C HIS A 92 -3.03 2.29 -7.86
N ARG A 93 -2.68 3.51 -7.50
CA ARG A 93 -3.16 4.73 -8.20
C ARG A 93 -2.57 4.87 -9.59
N LEU A 94 -1.31 4.46 -9.77
CA LEU A 94 -0.67 4.45 -11.09
C LEU A 94 -1.29 3.40 -12.01
N ILE A 95 -1.60 2.22 -11.49
CA ILE A 95 -2.30 1.16 -12.24
C ILE A 95 -3.69 1.64 -12.64
N GLU A 96 -4.46 2.25 -11.73
CA GLU A 96 -5.77 2.81 -12.06
C GLU A 96 -5.66 3.80 -13.23
N ALA A 97 -4.71 4.72 -13.17
CA ALA A 97 -4.48 5.68 -14.25
C ALA A 97 -4.12 4.98 -15.57
N TYR A 98 -3.25 3.99 -15.53
CA TYR A 98 -2.84 3.25 -16.73
C TYR A 98 -4.00 2.45 -17.35
N LEU A 99 -4.73 1.70 -16.52
CA LEU A 99 -5.88 0.92 -16.99
C LEU A 99 -6.96 1.81 -17.63
N SER A 100 -7.24 2.94 -17.03
CA SER A 100 -8.22 3.91 -17.53
C SER A 100 -7.73 4.62 -18.79
N GLU A 101 -6.57 5.26 -18.73
CA GLU A 101 -6.11 6.16 -19.80
C GLU A 101 -5.48 5.42 -20.98
N ALA A 102 -4.65 4.40 -20.74
CA ALA A 102 -3.96 3.68 -21.80
C ALA A 102 -4.78 2.53 -22.39
N LEU A 103 -5.59 1.86 -21.58
CA LEU A 103 -6.38 0.70 -22.02
C LEU A 103 -7.86 0.97 -22.17
N GLY A 104 -8.35 2.13 -21.72
CA GLY A 104 -9.77 2.48 -21.79
C GLY A 104 -10.67 1.56 -20.96
N MET A 105 -10.15 1.01 -19.86
CA MET A 105 -10.93 0.15 -18.97
C MET A 105 -12.06 0.94 -18.33
N PRO A 106 -13.30 0.40 -18.26
CA PRO A 106 -14.42 1.05 -17.58
C PRO A 106 -14.13 1.32 -16.09
N ASP A 107 -14.53 2.49 -15.60
CA ASP A 107 -14.28 2.94 -14.23
C ASP A 107 -14.74 1.97 -13.14
N ASP A 108 -15.84 1.27 -13.35
CA ASP A 108 -16.39 0.28 -12.44
C ASP A 108 -15.53 -1.00 -12.32
N MET A 109 -14.59 -1.20 -13.23
CA MET A 109 -13.66 -2.34 -13.24
C MET A 109 -12.25 -1.97 -12.76
N VAL A 110 -11.84 -0.74 -12.94
CA VAL A 110 -10.46 -0.26 -12.72
C VAL A 110 -9.97 -0.51 -11.30
N HIS A 111 -10.80 -0.18 -10.30
CA HIS A 111 -10.42 -0.32 -8.89
C HIS A 111 -10.16 -1.78 -8.49
N ALA A 112 -11.03 -2.68 -8.87
CA ALA A 112 -10.91 -4.10 -8.55
C ALA A 112 -9.66 -4.74 -9.19
N GLU A 113 -9.36 -4.37 -10.45
CA GLU A 113 -8.14 -4.83 -11.12
C GLU A 113 -6.88 -4.26 -10.47
N ALA A 114 -6.88 -2.98 -10.10
CA ALA A 114 -5.75 -2.35 -9.41
C ALA A 114 -5.48 -3.00 -8.05
N GLU A 115 -6.51 -3.37 -7.29
CA GLU A 115 -6.40 -4.08 -6.00
C GLU A 115 -5.64 -5.42 -6.13
N VAL A 116 -5.75 -6.09 -7.25
CA VAL A 116 -5.03 -7.35 -7.53
C VAL A 116 -3.61 -7.06 -8.03
N LEU A 117 -3.48 -6.20 -9.02
CA LEU A 117 -2.21 -5.95 -9.72
C LEU A 117 -1.18 -5.21 -8.88
N GLU A 118 -1.60 -4.39 -7.92
CA GLU A 118 -0.70 -3.58 -7.08
C GLU A 118 0.34 -4.40 -6.32
N HIS A 119 0.05 -5.67 -6.05
CA HIS A 119 0.94 -6.59 -5.33
C HIS A 119 1.94 -7.33 -6.23
N HIS A 120 1.84 -7.19 -7.54
CA HIS A 120 2.53 -8.06 -8.51
C HIS A 120 3.34 -7.34 -9.56
N ILE A 121 3.33 -6.00 -9.61
CA ILE A 121 4.14 -5.27 -10.57
C ILE A 121 5.57 -5.08 -10.09
N SER A 122 6.51 -5.10 -11.04
CA SER A 122 7.91 -4.75 -10.78
C SER A 122 8.12 -3.23 -10.83
N GLU A 123 9.22 -2.78 -10.26
CA GLU A 123 9.60 -1.36 -10.33
C GLU A 123 9.86 -0.92 -11.77
N GLU A 124 10.39 -1.80 -12.60
CA GLU A 124 10.61 -1.53 -14.02
C GLU A 124 9.28 -1.31 -14.75
N LEU A 125 8.28 -2.15 -14.48
CA LEU A 125 6.95 -1.99 -15.06
C LEU A 125 6.28 -0.71 -14.57
N GLU A 126 6.38 -0.41 -13.29
CA GLU A 126 5.90 0.84 -12.71
C GLU A 126 6.48 2.06 -13.42
N ALA A 127 7.81 2.09 -13.59
CA ALA A 127 8.50 3.18 -14.25
C ALA A 127 8.05 3.35 -15.72
N LEU A 128 7.86 2.25 -16.44
CA LEU A 128 7.37 2.27 -17.83
C LEU A 128 5.93 2.78 -17.92
N MET A 129 5.08 2.38 -16.98
CA MET A 129 3.69 2.86 -16.91
C MET A 129 3.65 4.36 -16.60
N ALA A 130 4.43 4.82 -15.64
CA ALA A 130 4.52 6.24 -15.29
C ALA A 130 5.03 7.06 -16.47
N ALA A 131 6.09 6.62 -17.15
CA ALA A 131 6.61 7.29 -18.33
C ALA A 131 5.61 7.35 -19.48
N LYS A 132 4.87 6.25 -19.70
CA LYS A 132 3.81 6.20 -20.74
C LYS A 132 2.69 7.20 -20.50
N LEU A 133 2.37 7.46 -19.24
CA LEU A 133 1.34 8.42 -18.81
C LEU A 133 1.86 9.85 -18.67
N GLY A 134 3.15 10.09 -18.89
CA GLY A 134 3.77 11.41 -18.73
C GLY A 134 3.99 11.81 -17.26
N GLU A 135 4.34 10.86 -16.40
CA GLU A 135 4.57 11.06 -14.96
C GLU A 135 3.36 11.71 -14.25
N PRO A 136 2.21 11.03 -14.19
CA PRO A 136 0.99 11.60 -13.66
C PRO A 136 1.10 11.88 -12.16
N SER A 137 0.57 13.01 -11.73
CA SER A 137 0.52 13.39 -10.30
C SER A 137 -0.78 12.98 -9.61
N HIS A 138 -1.81 12.65 -10.37
CA HIS A 138 -3.14 12.24 -9.88
C HIS A 138 -3.68 11.06 -10.68
N ASP A 139 -4.50 10.25 -10.03
CA ASP A 139 -5.26 9.17 -10.67
C ASP A 139 -6.50 9.74 -11.40
N PRO A 140 -7.29 8.92 -12.15
CA PRO A 140 -8.48 9.39 -12.86
C PRO A 140 -9.57 9.98 -11.95
N HIS A 141 -9.55 9.68 -10.66
CA HIS A 141 -10.50 10.22 -9.67
C HIS A 141 -10.02 11.53 -9.04
N GLY A 142 -8.86 12.04 -9.46
CA GLY A 142 -8.25 13.24 -8.90
C GLY A 142 -7.51 12.99 -7.57
N THR A 143 -7.24 11.75 -7.21
CA THR A 143 -6.48 11.41 -6.01
C THR A 143 -4.99 11.52 -6.27
N PRO A 144 -4.21 12.20 -5.41
CA PRO A 144 -2.78 12.33 -5.61
C PRO A 144 -2.04 11.00 -5.63
N ILE A 145 -1.13 10.80 -6.57
CA ILE A 145 -0.26 9.63 -6.65
C ILE A 145 1.01 9.92 -5.85
N PRO A 146 1.39 9.07 -4.87
CA PRO A 146 2.68 9.21 -4.19
C PRO A 146 3.83 9.26 -5.19
N GLY A 147 4.80 10.13 -4.97
CA GLY A 147 5.98 10.25 -5.83
C GLY A 147 6.87 9.00 -5.79
N PRO A 148 7.82 8.88 -6.75
CA PRO A 148 8.77 7.75 -6.76
C PRO A 148 9.72 7.75 -5.56
N ASP A 149 9.86 8.86 -4.86
CA ASP A 149 10.60 8.99 -3.59
C ASP A 149 9.77 8.54 -2.36
N LEU A 150 8.54 8.09 -2.58
CA LEU A 150 7.58 7.69 -1.54
C LEU A 150 7.28 8.78 -0.52
N SER A 151 7.34 10.04 -0.93
CA SER A 151 6.85 11.16 -0.13
C SER A 151 5.33 11.10 0.02
N PRO A 152 4.78 11.43 1.20
CA PRO A 152 3.35 11.52 1.36
C PRO A 152 2.73 12.53 0.38
N PRO A 153 1.65 12.18 -0.32
CA PRO A 153 0.98 13.10 -1.23
C PRO A 153 0.47 14.33 -0.49
N GLY A 154 0.72 15.52 -1.01
CA GLY A 154 0.32 16.78 -0.41
C GLY A 154 1.36 17.45 0.49
N GLU A 155 2.54 16.85 0.69
CA GLU A 155 3.65 17.48 1.40
C GLU A 155 4.67 18.21 0.50
N GLU A 156 4.44 18.20 -0.81
CA GLU A 156 5.34 18.85 -1.79
C GLU A 156 5.47 20.37 -1.63
N GLY A 157 4.69 20.98 -0.73
CA GLY A 157 4.72 22.42 -0.44
C GLY A 157 5.58 22.86 0.74
N LYS A 158 6.19 21.95 1.51
CA LYS A 158 6.90 22.30 2.74
C LYS A 158 8.43 22.22 2.68
N ARG A 159 9.00 21.89 1.55
CA ARG A 159 10.46 21.98 1.37
C ARG A 159 10.81 23.30 0.73
N SER A 160 11.28 24.20 1.53
CA SER A 160 12.04 25.42 1.24
C SER A 160 11.40 26.71 1.69
N THR A 161 11.49 26.98 2.96
CA THR A 161 11.86 28.31 3.48
C THR A 161 12.49 28.11 4.85
N GLY A 162 13.73 27.63 4.86
CA GLY A 162 14.63 27.70 6.00
C GLY A 162 15.86 28.45 5.56
N ARG A 163 15.87 29.73 5.78
CA ARG A 163 17.12 30.49 5.90
C ARG A 163 17.68 30.32 7.29
#